data_b13ab9090cece320717ff9ff49f1d44f
#
_entry.id   b13ab9090cece320717ff9ff49f1d44f
#
_cell.length_a   1.000
_cell.length_b   1.000
_cell.length_c   1.000
_cell.angle_alpha   90.00
_cell.angle_beta   90.00
_cell.angle_gamma   90.00
#
_symmetry.space_group_name_H-M   'P 1'
#
loop_
_entity.id
_entity.type
_entity.pdbx_description
1 polymer ?
#
loop_
_entity_poly.entity_id
_entity_poly.type
_entity_poly.pdbx_seq_one_letter_code
_entity_poly.pdbx_strand_id
1 'polypeptide(L)'
;MVQLDTSWLQHVQKPARYTGGEYNSIVKDHSTVDVTMALAFPDVYEVAMSHLGIKILYGLINRREDAVAERVFAPWHDMEEEMRKRNIPLFSLETRTPIKDFDVLAFTLQYEMSFTNILNMLDLAGIPMYAKDRDMDFPLLVCGGPCAFNVEPIADFFDIVSLGESEEWGDEFIDLYKAEKAKGFPGGKEGFLRKVAQIPGTYCPALYDVEYTEQGDFKSITPRFEEVPPAVAKRIVEDVENVFYPTKPVVPFLDIVHDRAVLELFRGCTRGCRFCQAGMLYRPVREKTPERLLQIAKDTIANTGYNEISLMSLSSADYSKLPELVDMLMEEFKDKQVSVSLPSLRIDSFSIDIAKKVQQVRKSGLTFAPEAGTQRMRDVINKGVSEEDLLAACTNAFKSGWN
;
A
#
# COMPACT_ATOMS: atom_id res chain seq x y z
N MET A 1 5.11 10.96 -25.50
CA MET A 1 6.35 10.50 -24.85
C MET A 1 7.38 11.60 -24.99
N VAL A 2 7.73 12.27 -23.90
CA VAL A 2 8.89 13.16 -23.89
C VAL A 2 10.10 12.25 -23.94
N GLN A 3 10.89 12.34 -25.00
CA GLN A 3 12.17 11.64 -25.10
C GLN A 3 13.15 12.36 -24.16
N LEU A 4 13.07 12.03 -22.87
CA LEU A 4 14.03 12.52 -21.89
C LEU A 4 15.39 11.92 -22.25
N ASP A 5 16.33 12.80 -22.59
CA ASP A 5 17.75 12.40 -22.63
C ASP A 5 18.10 11.82 -21.26
N THR A 6 18.37 10.53 -21.21
CA THR A 6 18.68 9.80 -19.97
C THR A 6 20.19 9.71 -19.70
N SER A 7 21.01 10.37 -20.52
CA SER A 7 22.48 10.35 -20.36
C SER A 7 22.94 10.87 -18.99
N TRP A 8 22.17 11.76 -18.37
CA TRP A 8 22.44 12.33 -17.06
C TRP A 8 22.19 11.36 -15.90
N LEU A 9 21.45 10.25 -16.11
CA LEU A 9 21.26 9.20 -15.09
C LEU A 9 22.58 8.54 -14.68
N GLN A 10 23.65 8.66 -15.46
CA GLN A 10 24.98 8.21 -15.05
C GLN A 10 25.54 8.97 -13.83
N HIS A 11 24.96 10.12 -13.46
CA HIS A 11 25.39 10.94 -12.32
C HIS A 11 24.64 10.60 -11.04
N VAL A 12 23.65 9.70 -11.08
CA VAL A 12 22.86 9.31 -9.92
C VAL A 12 23.20 7.88 -9.48
N GLN A 13 23.05 7.63 -8.17
CA GLN A 13 23.16 6.30 -7.62
C GLN A 13 21.96 5.46 -8.06
N LYS A 14 22.21 4.20 -8.41
CA LYS A 14 21.18 3.25 -8.81
C LYS A 14 20.24 3.80 -9.89
N PRO A 15 20.73 4.11 -11.11
CA PRO A 15 19.93 4.66 -12.19
C PRO A 15 18.65 3.85 -12.51
N ALA A 16 18.69 2.54 -12.25
CA ALA A 16 17.56 1.64 -12.49
C ALA A 16 16.32 1.95 -11.64
N ARG A 17 16.42 2.79 -10.59
CA ARG A 17 15.25 3.34 -9.87
C ARG A 17 14.35 4.19 -10.75
N TYR A 18 14.89 4.75 -11.86
CA TYR A 18 14.27 5.81 -12.65
C TYR A 18 14.09 5.44 -14.12
N THR A 19 14.47 4.22 -14.52
CA THR A 19 14.45 3.81 -15.93
C THR A 19 13.11 3.23 -16.38
N GLY A 20 12.33 2.61 -15.48
CA GLY A 20 11.14 1.85 -15.86
C GLY A 20 11.48 0.63 -16.74
N GLY A 21 10.48 0.05 -17.38
CA GLY A 21 10.64 -1.07 -18.32
C GLY A 21 10.85 -2.41 -17.64
N GLU A 22 10.53 -2.54 -16.36
CA GLU A 22 10.65 -3.78 -15.60
C GLU A 22 9.72 -4.86 -16.13
N TYR A 23 10.09 -6.12 -15.89
CA TYR A 23 9.27 -7.26 -16.29
C TYR A 23 7.85 -7.17 -15.67
N ASN A 24 6.84 -7.42 -16.47
CA ASN A 24 5.43 -7.25 -16.14
C ASN A 24 4.95 -5.80 -15.93
N SER A 25 5.76 -4.78 -16.22
CA SER A 25 5.24 -3.41 -16.27
C SER A 25 4.24 -3.25 -17.42
N ILE A 26 3.21 -2.44 -17.22
CA ILE A 26 2.12 -2.22 -18.17
C ILE A 26 2.24 -0.80 -18.71
N VAL A 27 2.42 -0.67 -20.01
CA VAL A 27 2.49 0.63 -20.69
C VAL A 27 1.29 0.74 -21.62
N LYS A 28 0.50 1.80 -21.45
CA LYS A 28 -0.62 2.12 -22.35
C LYS A 28 -0.41 3.51 -22.96
N ASP A 29 -0.96 3.72 -24.14
CA ASP A 29 -1.02 5.05 -24.73
C ASP A 29 -2.09 5.87 -24.00
N HIS A 30 -1.72 7.00 -23.39
CA HIS A 30 -2.63 7.89 -22.66
C HIS A 30 -3.76 8.41 -23.55
N SER A 31 -3.55 8.51 -24.86
CA SER A 31 -4.59 8.96 -25.81
C SER A 31 -5.70 7.91 -26.04
N THR A 32 -5.49 6.67 -25.61
CA THR A 32 -6.43 5.57 -25.82
C THR A 32 -7.25 5.21 -24.57
N VAL A 33 -7.01 5.89 -23.46
CA VAL A 33 -7.71 5.67 -22.20
C VAL A 33 -8.46 6.94 -21.76
N ASP A 34 -9.53 6.75 -21.00
CA ASP A 34 -10.34 7.86 -20.50
C ASP A 34 -9.73 8.50 -19.24
N VAL A 35 -9.03 7.69 -18.42
CA VAL A 35 -8.49 8.14 -17.12
C VAL A 35 -7.02 7.72 -16.97
N THR A 36 -6.17 8.69 -16.65
CA THR A 36 -4.76 8.47 -16.35
C THR A 36 -4.47 8.73 -14.86
N MET A 37 -3.80 7.80 -14.19
CA MET A 37 -3.50 7.89 -12.77
C MET A 37 -1.99 7.69 -12.51
N ALA A 38 -1.37 8.61 -11.78
CA ALA A 38 -0.04 8.40 -11.23
C ALA A 38 -0.18 7.86 -9.79
N LEU A 39 0.26 6.62 -9.56
CA LEU A 39 0.32 6.02 -8.24
C LEU A 39 1.63 6.41 -7.56
N ALA A 40 1.52 7.32 -6.60
CA ALA A 40 2.64 7.92 -5.92
C ALA A 40 2.91 7.24 -4.56
N PHE A 41 4.13 6.79 -4.38
CA PHE A 41 4.61 6.30 -3.09
C PHE A 41 5.68 7.28 -2.57
N PRO A 42 5.47 7.93 -1.40
CA PRO A 42 6.34 9.00 -0.94
C PRO A 42 7.60 8.46 -0.23
N ASP A 43 8.23 7.47 -0.82
CA ASP A 43 9.50 6.88 -0.41
C ASP A 43 10.25 6.37 -1.66
N VAL A 44 11.48 5.90 -1.47
CA VAL A 44 12.33 5.42 -2.56
C VAL A 44 11.80 4.12 -3.18
N TYR A 45 12.27 3.86 -4.40
CA TYR A 45 11.89 2.70 -5.21
C TYR A 45 11.89 1.37 -4.45
N GLU A 46 12.97 1.08 -3.67
CA GLU A 46 13.13 -0.21 -2.99
C GLU A 46 12.07 -0.44 -1.90
N VAL A 47 11.63 0.61 -1.22
CA VAL A 47 10.57 0.55 -0.22
C VAL A 47 9.22 0.40 -0.91
N ALA A 48 8.96 1.25 -1.89
CA ALA A 48 7.70 1.27 -2.64
C ALA A 48 7.42 -0.05 -3.38
N MET A 49 8.43 -0.58 -4.10
CA MET A 49 8.30 -1.84 -4.83
C MET A 49 8.17 -3.08 -3.93
N SER A 50 8.50 -2.95 -2.65
CA SER A 50 8.27 -3.99 -1.64
C SER A 50 6.83 -4.01 -1.10
N HIS A 51 6.03 -2.97 -1.36
CA HIS A 51 4.70 -2.80 -0.78
C HIS A 51 3.61 -3.49 -1.62
N LEU A 52 2.85 -4.41 -0.99
CA LEU A 52 1.80 -5.17 -1.69
C LEU A 52 0.64 -4.27 -2.16
N GLY A 53 0.24 -3.29 -1.36
CA GLY A 53 -0.90 -2.41 -1.67
C GLY A 53 -0.75 -1.68 -3.00
N ILE A 54 0.45 -1.13 -3.30
CA ILE A 54 0.67 -0.45 -4.58
C ILE A 54 0.62 -1.45 -5.76
N LYS A 55 1.08 -2.70 -5.55
CA LYS A 55 0.99 -3.78 -6.56
C LYS A 55 -0.47 -4.16 -6.84
N ILE A 56 -1.32 -4.19 -5.79
CA ILE A 56 -2.76 -4.43 -5.93
C ILE A 56 -3.41 -3.30 -6.73
N LEU A 57 -3.21 -2.04 -6.34
CA LEU A 57 -3.81 -0.89 -7.01
C LEU A 57 -3.33 -0.76 -8.46
N TYR A 58 -2.03 -0.95 -8.70
CA TYR A 58 -1.46 -0.93 -10.05
C TYR A 58 -2.10 -1.99 -10.96
N GLY A 59 -2.20 -3.22 -10.49
CA GLY A 59 -2.82 -4.29 -11.25
C GLY A 59 -4.33 -4.09 -11.44
N LEU A 60 -5.02 -3.62 -10.38
CA LEU A 60 -6.46 -3.35 -10.38
C LEU A 60 -6.83 -2.32 -11.45
N ILE A 61 -6.14 -1.18 -11.48
CA ILE A 61 -6.43 -0.12 -12.44
C ILE A 61 -6.03 -0.55 -13.85
N ASN A 62 -4.85 -1.17 -14.00
CA ASN A 62 -4.35 -1.56 -15.32
C ASN A 62 -5.08 -2.74 -15.96
N ARG A 63 -5.90 -3.51 -15.22
CA ARG A 63 -6.80 -4.51 -15.82
C ARG A 63 -7.94 -3.88 -16.64
N ARG A 64 -8.29 -2.60 -16.37
CA ARG A 64 -9.31 -1.85 -17.10
C ARG A 64 -8.76 -1.44 -18.47
N GLU A 65 -9.62 -1.43 -19.50
CA GLU A 65 -9.26 -0.93 -20.83
C GLU A 65 -9.30 0.60 -20.91
N ASP A 66 -10.14 1.23 -20.09
CA ASP A 66 -10.43 2.66 -20.09
C ASP A 66 -9.59 3.47 -19.11
N ALA A 67 -8.68 2.84 -18.38
CA ALA A 67 -7.79 3.52 -17.42
C ALA A 67 -6.35 2.99 -17.49
N VAL A 68 -5.41 3.82 -17.08
CA VAL A 68 -4.00 3.45 -16.88
C VAL A 68 -3.50 3.98 -15.55
N ALA A 69 -2.70 3.16 -14.88
CA ALA A 69 -1.92 3.56 -13.71
C ALA A 69 -0.44 3.45 -14.00
N GLU A 70 0.31 4.49 -13.66
CA GLU A 70 1.77 4.51 -13.73
C GLU A 70 2.35 4.81 -12.36
N ARG A 71 3.55 4.26 -12.08
CA ARG A 71 4.19 4.40 -10.76
C ARG A 71 5.09 5.62 -10.71
N VAL A 72 5.10 6.29 -9.57
CA VAL A 72 6.04 7.36 -9.27
C VAL A 72 6.49 7.27 -7.81
N PHE A 73 7.78 7.46 -7.57
CA PHE A 73 8.40 7.34 -6.25
C PHE A 73 9.16 8.59 -5.89
N ALA A 74 9.35 8.83 -4.59
CA ALA A 74 10.20 9.93 -4.16
C ALA A 74 11.64 9.71 -4.66
N PRO A 75 12.24 10.68 -5.34
CA PRO A 75 13.61 10.56 -5.80
C PRO A 75 14.59 10.60 -4.62
N TRP A 76 15.72 9.91 -4.76
CA TRP A 76 16.84 10.07 -3.84
C TRP A 76 17.49 11.44 -4.03
N HIS A 77 18.25 11.91 -3.05
CA HIS A 77 18.79 13.27 -3.04
C HIS A 77 19.60 13.65 -4.29
N ASP A 78 20.45 12.76 -4.79
CA ASP A 78 21.25 13.00 -6.00
C ASP A 78 20.38 13.12 -7.26
N MET A 79 19.31 12.34 -7.36
CA MET A 79 18.34 12.45 -8.42
C MET A 79 17.56 13.78 -8.33
N GLU A 80 17.14 14.14 -7.12
CA GLU A 80 16.47 15.42 -6.88
C GLU A 80 17.35 16.60 -7.28
N GLU A 81 18.63 16.60 -6.90
CA GLU A 81 19.61 17.62 -7.29
C GLU A 81 19.72 17.77 -8.82
N GLU A 82 19.85 16.64 -9.54
CA GLU A 82 19.90 16.65 -11.00
C GLU A 82 18.59 17.13 -11.64
N MET A 83 17.43 16.76 -11.09
CA MET A 83 16.11 17.25 -11.55
C MET A 83 16.02 18.76 -11.39
N ARG A 84 16.34 19.30 -10.21
CA ARG A 84 16.30 20.77 -9.95
C ARG A 84 17.28 21.52 -10.84
N LYS A 85 18.51 21.06 -10.99
CA LYS A 85 19.55 21.64 -11.81
C LYS A 85 19.16 21.74 -13.30
N ARG A 86 18.39 20.74 -13.78
CA ARG A 86 18.01 20.62 -15.20
C ARG A 86 16.58 21.08 -15.48
N ASN A 87 15.84 21.51 -14.45
CA ASN A 87 14.41 21.82 -14.53
C ASN A 87 13.60 20.63 -15.10
N ILE A 88 13.92 19.40 -14.70
CA ILE A 88 13.18 18.20 -15.06
C ILE A 88 12.08 18.01 -14.01
N PRO A 89 10.79 18.04 -14.38
CA PRO A 89 9.70 17.78 -13.42
C PRO A 89 9.69 16.30 -12.99
N LEU A 90 9.12 16.01 -11.83
CA LEU A 90 8.90 14.65 -11.39
C LEU A 90 7.99 13.89 -12.38
N PHE A 91 8.38 12.69 -12.76
CA PHE A 91 7.75 11.90 -13.81
C PHE A 91 7.50 10.45 -13.39
N SER A 92 6.56 9.81 -14.08
CA SER A 92 6.22 8.38 -13.90
C SER A 92 7.29 7.45 -14.49
N LEU A 93 7.32 6.19 -14.05
CA LEU A 93 8.30 5.21 -14.51
C LEU A 93 7.96 4.62 -15.89
N GLU A 94 6.68 4.37 -16.17
CA GLU A 94 6.25 3.64 -17.37
C GLU A 94 6.47 4.45 -18.65
N THR A 95 5.90 5.67 -18.71
CA THR A 95 5.98 6.53 -19.92
C THR A 95 6.88 7.73 -19.76
N ARG A 96 7.38 7.99 -18.52
CA ARG A 96 8.10 9.23 -18.17
C ARG A 96 7.28 10.48 -18.37
N THR A 97 6.00 10.39 -18.24
CA THR A 97 5.09 11.53 -18.28
C THR A 97 5.24 12.34 -16.98
N PRO A 98 5.37 13.69 -17.05
CA PRO A 98 5.34 14.53 -15.86
C PRO A 98 4.05 14.26 -15.05
N ILE A 99 4.18 14.08 -13.73
CA ILE A 99 3.00 13.68 -12.93
C ILE A 99 1.92 14.76 -12.86
N LYS A 100 2.23 16.00 -13.18
CA LYS A 100 1.23 17.06 -13.31
C LYS A 100 0.29 16.90 -14.51
N ASP A 101 0.68 16.08 -15.50
CA ASP A 101 -0.06 15.89 -16.76
C ASP A 101 -1.03 14.68 -16.67
N PHE A 102 -1.16 14.05 -15.49
CA PHE A 102 -2.14 13.02 -15.22
C PHE A 102 -3.48 13.60 -14.76
N ASP A 103 -4.56 12.85 -14.93
CA ASP A 103 -5.88 13.22 -14.39
C ASP A 103 -5.91 13.14 -12.86
N VAL A 104 -5.22 12.13 -12.29
CA VAL A 104 -5.23 11.84 -10.86
C VAL A 104 -3.82 11.52 -10.37
N LEU A 105 -3.44 12.10 -9.25
CA LEU A 105 -2.23 11.77 -8.51
C LEU A 105 -2.60 11.15 -7.17
N ALA A 106 -2.43 9.83 -7.05
CA ALA A 106 -2.87 9.05 -5.90
C ALA A 106 -1.70 8.64 -5.01
N PHE A 107 -1.63 9.22 -3.81
CA PHE A 107 -0.62 8.92 -2.81
C PHE A 107 -1.05 7.82 -1.85
N THR A 108 -0.14 6.91 -1.51
CA THR A 108 -0.33 5.96 -0.42
C THR A 108 0.37 6.45 0.85
N LEU A 109 -0.41 6.63 1.93
CA LEU A 109 0.05 7.14 3.22
C LEU A 109 0.32 5.98 4.18
N GLN A 110 1.55 5.45 4.14
CA GLN A 110 1.93 4.29 4.96
C GLN A 110 2.56 4.67 6.31
N TYR A 111 3.17 5.85 6.37
CA TYR A 111 3.99 6.28 7.48
C TYR A 111 4.06 7.81 7.55
N GLU A 112 3.77 8.40 8.70
CA GLU A 112 3.64 9.87 8.86
C GLU A 112 4.94 10.63 8.58
N MET A 113 6.11 10.00 8.80
CA MET A 113 7.40 10.63 8.50
C MET A 113 7.62 10.88 7.01
N SER A 114 6.82 10.25 6.14
CA SER A 114 6.88 10.49 4.69
C SER A 114 6.05 11.71 4.23
N PHE A 115 5.33 12.39 5.10
CA PHE A 115 4.48 13.52 4.72
C PHE A 115 5.25 14.67 4.06
N THR A 116 6.46 14.95 4.54
CA THR A 116 7.33 15.97 3.92
C THR A 116 7.80 15.56 2.52
N ASN A 117 7.95 14.26 2.25
CA ASN A 117 8.29 13.78 0.92
C ASN A 117 7.16 14.05 -0.08
N ILE A 118 5.89 13.99 0.35
CA ILE A 118 4.74 14.34 -0.49
C ILE A 118 4.86 15.78 -0.98
N LEU A 119 5.13 16.71 -0.05
CA LEU A 119 5.28 18.12 -0.40
C LEU A 119 6.46 18.36 -1.34
N ASN A 120 7.58 17.65 -1.10
CA ASN A 120 8.73 17.70 -2.00
C ASN A 120 8.42 17.13 -3.40
N MET A 121 7.63 16.07 -3.50
CA MET A 121 7.19 15.50 -4.77
C MET A 121 6.27 16.47 -5.54
N LEU A 122 5.38 17.19 -4.85
CA LEU A 122 4.54 18.22 -5.45
C LEU A 122 5.38 19.41 -5.95
N ASP A 123 6.36 19.87 -5.16
CA ASP A 123 7.28 20.93 -5.55
C ASP A 123 8.10 20.55 -6.79
N LEU A 124 8.67 19.34 -6.81
CA LEU A 124 9.40 18.82 -7.97
C LEU A 124 8.52 18.65 -9.22
N ALA A 125 7.24 18.43 -9.05
CA ALA A 125 6.29 18.34 -10.15
C ALA A 125 5.78 19.70 -10.63
N GLY A 126 6.03 20.78 -9.88
CA GLY A 126 5.44 22.10 -10.16
C GLY A 126 3.93 22.13 -9.94
N ILE A 127 3.43 21.34 -9.00
CA ILE A 127 2.01 21.29 -8.61
C ILE A 127 1.81 22.18 -7.38
N PRO A 128 0.81 23.11 -7.36
CA PRO A 128 0.52 23.90 -6.17
C PRO A 128 0.23 23.00 -4.98
N MET A 129 0.86 23.28 -3.82
CA MET A 129 0.79 22.39 -2.64
C MET A 129 -0.63 22.32 -2.09
N TYR A 130 -1.28 23.47 -1.86
CA TYR A 130 -2.59 23.50 -1.25
C TYR A 130 -3.71 23.12 -2.23
N ALA A 131 -4.65 22.29 -1.77
CA ALA A 131 -5.80 21.87 -2.57
C ALA A 131 -6.66 23.05 -3.07
N LYS A 132 -6.76 24.12 -2.27
CA LYS A 132 -7.51 25.34 -2.62
C LYS A 132 -6.90 26.13 -3.78
N ASP A 133 -5.60 25.95 -4.05
CA ASP A 133 -4.86 26.67 -5.09
C ASP A 133 -4.82 25.89 -6.41
N ARG A 134 -5.46 24.70 -6.47
CA ARG A 134 -5.61 23.87 -7.67
C ARG A 134 -7.06 23.84 -8.13
N ASP A 135 -7.25 23.96 -9.41
CA ASP A 135 -8.51 23.70 -10.14
C ASP A 135 -8.45 22.36 -10.90
N MET A 136 -9.32 22.20 -11.91
CA MET A 136 -9.36 20.96 -12.74
C MET A 136 -8.28 20.93 -13.82
N ASP A 137 -7.43 21.96 -13.95
CA ASP A 137 -6.27 21.95 -14.84
C ASP A 137 -5.07 21.22 -14.23
N PHE A 138 -5.13 20.94 -12.92
CA PHE A 138 -4.18 20.12 -12.19
C PHE A 138 -4.76 18.74 -11.88
N PRO A 139 -3.91 17.70 -11.67
CA PRO A 139 -4.40 16.41 -11.23
C PRO A 139 -5.16 16.52 -9.91
N LEU A 140 -6.23 15.73 -9.75
CA LEU A 140 -6.85 15.58 -8.45
C LEU A 140 -5.91 14.79 -7.52
N LEU A 141 -5.59 15.35 -6.38
CA LEU A 141 -4.77 14.68 -5.37
C LEU A 141 -5.64 13.80 -4.50
N VAL A 142 -5.42 12.51 -4.62
CA VAL A 142 -6.08 11.48 -3.81
C VAL A 142 -5.08 10.87 -2.85
N CYS A 143 -5.48 10.56 -1.63
CA CYS A 143 -4.66 9.73 -0.74
C CYS A 143 -5.47 8.62 -0.07
N GLY A 144 -4.76 7.57 0.32
CA GLY A 144 -5.29 6.42 1.06
C GLY A 144 -4.20 5.72 1.85
N GLY A 145 -4.53 4.63 2.52
CA GLY A 145 -3.60 3.89 3.37
C GLY A 145 -3.81 4.12 4.86
N PRO A 146 -3.02 3.48 5.74
CA PRO A 146 -3.26 3.49 7.18
C PRO A 146 -3.19 4.88 7.82
N CYS A 147 -2.32 5.79 7.35
CA CYS A 147 -2.23 7.13 7.91
C CYS A 147 -3.37 8.06 7.44
N ALA A 148 -4.14 7.67 6.41
CA ALA A 148 -5.31 8.43 5.97
C ALA A 148 -6.41 8.52 7.05
N PHE A 149 -6.43 7.61 8.03
CA PHE A 149 -7.34 7.67 9.17
C PHE A 149 -7.06 8.82 10.15
N ASN A 150 -5.90 9.46 10.05
CA ASN A 150 -5.54 10.68 10.75
C ASN A 150 -4.95 11.68 9.78
N VAL A 151 -5.74 12.07 8.78
CA VAL A 151 -5.28 12.90 7.64
C VAL A 151 -5.26 14.39 7.96
N GLU A 152 -5.94 14.86 8.98
CA GLU A 152 -6.08 16.30 9.28
C GLU A 152 -4.76 17.08 9.30
N PRO A 153 -3.61 16.56 9.77
CA PRO A 153 -2.33 17.27 9.68
C PRO A 153 -1.88 17.65 8.27
N ILE A 154 -2.39 16.94 7.24
CA ILE A 154 -2.06 17.16 5.83
C ILE A 154 -3.30 17.31 4.93
N ALA A 155 -4.48 17.44 5.51
CA ALA A 155 -5.75 17.50 4.79
C ALA A 155 -5.80 18.66 3.77
N ASP A 156 -5.19 19.79 4.08
CA ASP A 156 -5.15 20.98 3.23
C ASP A 156 -4.44 20.73 1.86
N PHE A 157 -3.66 19.66 1.76
CA PHE A 157 -2.92 19.33 0.54
C PHE A 157 -3.67 18.36 -0.36
N PHE A 158 -4.73 17.70 0.12
CA PHE A 158 -5.46 16.66 -0.62
C PHE A 158 -6.88 17.09 -0.98
N ASP A 159 -7.32 16.65 -2.15
CA ASP A 159 -8.68 16.87 -2.63
C ASP A 159 -9.62 15.77 -2.12
N ILE A 160 -9.13 14.53 -2.09
CA ILE A 160 -9.91 13.33 -1.78
C ILE A 160 -9.07 12.39 -0.90
N VAL A 161 -9.69 11.83 0.12
CA VAL A 161 -9.13 10.82 1.01
C VAL A 161 -9.98 9.55 0.92
N SER A 162 -9.36 8.43 0.53
CA SER A 162 -9.99 7.11 0.54
C SER A 162 -9.71 6.42 1.87
N LEU A 163 -10.73 6.21 2.68
CA LEU A 163 -10.66 5.57 3.99
C LEU A 163 -11.03 4.10 3.90
N GLY A 164 -10.07 3.22 4.13
CA GLY A 164 -10.26 1.78 4.11
C GLY A 164 -9.62 1.09 2.91
N GLU A 165 -10.31 0.09 2.38
CA GLU A 165 -9.85 -0.77 1.30
C GLU A 165 -10.33 -0.23 -0.05
N SER A 166 -9.42 -0.14 -1.01
CA SER A 166 -9.66 0.66 -2.23
C SER A 166 -9.96 -0.19 -3.47
N GLU A 167 -10.09 -1.51 -3.35
CA GLU A 167 -10.30 -2.37 -4.51
C GLU A 167 -11.63 -2.09 -5.23
N GLU A 168 -12.72 -1.91 -4.48
CA GLU A 168 -14.02 -1.55 -5.04
C GLU A 168 -14.14 -0.03 -5.23
N TRP A 169 -13.61 0.73 -4.28
CA TRP A 169 -13.60 2.19 -4.32
C TRP A 169 -12.91 2.71 -5.59
N GLY A 170 -11.81 2.08 -6.00
CA GLY A 170 -11.05 2.47 -7.18
C GLY A 170 -11.87 2.37 -8.47
N ASP A 171 -12.61 1.29 -8.63
CA ASP A 171 -13.49 1.10 -9.80
C ASP A 171 -14.63 2.14 -9.80
N GLU A 172 -15.33 2.34 -8.67
CA GLU A 172 -16.40 3.33 -8.51
C GLU A 172 -15.91 4.77 -8.76
N PHE A 173 -14.71 5.10 -8.26
CA PHE A 173 -14.09 6.40 -8.47
C PHE A 173 -13.77 6.65 -9.95
N ILE A 174 -13.13 5.67 -10.62
CA ILE A 174 -12.76 5.80 -12.04
C ILE A 174 -14.03 5.95 -12.91
N ASP A 175 -15.07 5.18 -12.65
CA ASP A 175 -16.33 5.26 -13.39
C ASP A 175 -17.00 6.63 -13.21
N LEU A 176 -17.02 7.17 -11.99
CA LEU A 176 -17.53 8.51 -11.72
C LEU A 176 -16.69 9.58 -12.40
N TYR A 177 -15.35 9.51 -12.27
CA TYR A 177 -14.43 10.47 -12.87
C TYR A 177 -14.61 10.55 -14.38
N LYS A 178 -14.61 9.39 -15.05
CA LYS A 178 -14.84 9.24 -16.48
C LYS A 178 -16.18 9.86 -16.91
N ALA A 179 -17.26 9.56 -16.18
CA ALA A 179 -18.58 10.09 -16.47
C ALA A 179 -18.68 11.61 -16.33
N GLU A 180 -18.00 12.19 -15.35
CA GLU A 180 -17.97 13.63 -15.13
C GLU A 180 -17.02 14.35 -16.08
N LYS A 181 -15.87 13.74 -16.42
CA LYS A 181 -14.93 14.25 -17.44
C LYS A 181 -15.61 14.37 -18.81
N ALA A 182 -16.40 13.37 -19.20
CA ALA A 182 -17.17 13.40 -20.47
C ALA A 182 -18.21 14.54 -20.53
N LYS A 183 -18.66 15.05 -19.37
CA LYS A 183 -19.59 16.20 -19.24
C LYS A 183 -18.84 17.53 -19.06
N GLY A 184 -17.51 17.54 -19.01
CA GLY A 184 -16.70 18.73 -18.75
C GLY A 184 -16.79 19.22 -17.29
N PHE A 185 -16.97 18.31 -16.34
CA PHE A 185 -17.05 18.59 -14.90
C PHE A 185 -18.05 19.69 -14.52
N PRO A 186 -19.37 19.46 -14.68
CA PRO A 186 -20.38 20.44 -14.31
C PRO A 186 -20.27 20.85 -12.84
N GLY A 187 -20.14 22.16 -12.57
CA GLY A 187 -19.88 22.70 -11.23
C GLY A 187 -18.42 22.71 -10.82
N GLY A 188 -17.51 22.41 -11.75
CA GLY A 188 -16.07 22.43 -11.51
C GLY A 188 -15.62 21.42 -10.46
N LYS A 189 -14.51 21.72 -9.80
CA LYS A 189 -13.91 20.88 -8.77
C LYS A 189 -14.87 20.61 -7.59
N GLU A 190 -15.51 21.64 -7.04
CA GLU A 190 -16.45 21.49 -5.92
C GLU A 190 -17.62 20.56 -6.31
N GLY A 191 -18.22 20.78 -7.51
CA GLY A 191 -19.31 19.94 -8.00
C GLY A 191 -18.90 18.46 -8.15
N PHE A 192 -17.66 18.19 -8.55
CA PHE A 192 -17.11 16.85 -8.60
C PHE A 192 -16.89 16.26 -7.19
N LEU A 193 -16.25 17.03 -6.29
CA LEU A 193 -15.99 16.58 -4.91
C LEU A 193 -17.29 16.22 -4.18
N ARG A 194 -18.37 16.98 -4.36
CA ARG A 194 -19.69 16.66 -3.75
C ARG A 194 -20.26 15.33 -4.24
N LYS A 195 -19.98 14.94 -5.49
CA LYS A 195 -20.41 13.65 -6.05
C LYS A 195 -19.53 12.51 -5.55
N VAL A 196 -18.20 12.69 -5.54
CA VAL A 196 -17.28 11.64 -5.09
C VAL A 196 -17.43 11.37 -3.60
N ALA A 197 -17.82 12.36 -2.79
CA ALA A 197 -18.13 12.19 -1.36
C ALA A 197 -19.30 11.23 -1.09
N GLN A 198 -20.12 10.89 -2.11
CA GLN A 198 -21.17 9.88 -2.00
C GLN A 198 -20.64 8.45 -2.12
N ILE A 199 -19.42 8.26 -2.62
CA ILE A 199 -18.79 6.93 -2.65
C ILE A 199 -18.40 6.56 -1.20
N PRO A 200 -18.88 5.42 -0.67
CA PRO A 200 -18.56 5.00 0.69
C PRO A 200 -17.05 4.94 0.95
N GLY A 201 -16.61 5.48 2.09
CA GLY A 201 -15.19 5.57 2.43
C GLY A 201 -14.49 6.83 1.91
N THR A 202 -15.20 7.77 1.33
CA THR A 202 -14.60 9.00 0.78
C THR A 202 -14.75 10.18 1.73
N TYR A 203 -13.64 10.82 2.08
CA TYR A 203 -13.56 12.09 2.77
C TYR A 203 -12.96 13.15 1.85
N CYS A 204 -13.66 14.25 1.65
CA CYS A 204 -13.18 15.39 0.88
C CYS A 204 -13.00 16.58 1.81
N PRO A 205 -11.77 16.91 2.26
CA PRO A 205 -11.53 17.93 3.29
C PRO A 205 -12.20 19.27 2.98
N ALA A 206 -12.19 19.71 1.72
CA ALA A 206 -12.79 20.97 1.29
C ALA A 206 -14.30 21.08 1.52
N LEU A 207 -14.99 19.95 1.77
CA LEU A 207 -16.44 19.91 1.99
C LEU A 207 -16.83 19.96 3.45
N TYR A 208 -15.86 20.14 4.36
CA TYR A 208 -16.09 20.17 5.80
C TYR A 208 -15.49 21.44 6.43
N ASP A 209 -16.13 21.92 7.47
CA ASP A 209 -15.57 22.92 8.37
C ASP A 209 -15.05 22.21 9.61
N VAL A 210 -13.74 22.36 9.85
CA VAL A 210 -13.05 21.81 11.03
C VAL A 210 -12.77 22.94 12.00
N GLU A 211 -13.26 22.82 13.23
CA GLU A 211 -13.08 23.81 14.26
C GLU A 211 -12.13 23.30 15.34
N TYR A 212 -11.28 24.19 15.82
CA TYR A 212 -10.38 23.97 16.95
C TYR A 212 -10.71 24.92 18.11
N THR A 213 -10.35 24.54 19.32
CA THR A 213 -10.42 25.41 20.48
C THR A 213 -9.32 26.48 20.44
N GLU A 214 -9.39 27.49 21.31
CA GLU A 214 -8.31 28.49 21.48
C GLU A 214 -6.96 27.85 21.87
N GLN A 215 -7.00 26.66 22.48
CA GLN A 215 -5.81 25.90 22.88
C GLN A 215 -5.27 25.00 21.73
N GLY A 216 -5.97 24.94 20.60
CA GLY A 216 -5.59 24.12 19.45
C GLY A 216 -6.15 22.69 19.50
N ASP A 217 -7.01 22.35 20.47
CA ASP A 217 -7.66 21.04 20.52
C ASP A 217 -8.79 20.95 19.49
N PHE A 218 -8.97 19.77 18.92
CA PHE A 218 -10.09 19.50 18.00
C PHE A 218 -11.43 19.73 18.71
N LYS A 219 -12.32 20.50 18.09
CA LYS A 219 -13.64 20.83 18.61
C LYS A 219 -14.75 20.12 17.85
N SER A 220 -14.82 20.31 16.54
CA SER A 220 -15.86 19.73 15.70
C SER A 220 -15.44 19.64 14.24
N ILE A 221 -16.11 18.74 13.50
CA ILE A 221 -16.07 18.65 12.04
C ILE A 221 -17.52 18.58 11.55
N THR A 222 -17.89 19.48 10.64
CA THR A 222 -19.26 19.58 10.13
C THR A 222 -19.26 19.69 8.60
N PRO A 223 -20.14 18.97 7.90
CA PRO A 223 -20.24 19.11 6.45
C PRO A 223 -20.83 20.49 6.08
N ARG A 224 -20.33 21.07 5.00
CA ARG A 224 -20.78 22.35 4.45
C ARG A 224 -22.07 22.24 3.64
N PHE A 225 -22.41 21.03 3.20
CA PHE A 225 -23.56 20.76 2.33
C PHE A 225 -24.39 19.62 2.92
N GLU A 226 -25.71 19.71 2.74
CA GLU A 226 -26.67 18.76 3.32
C GLU A 226 -26.47 17.32 2.82
N GLU A 227 -26.08 17.16 1.54
CA GLU A 227 -25.83 15.86 0.94
C GLU A 227 -24.49 15.23 1.31
N VAL A 228 -23.56 15.98 1.90
CA VAL A 228 -22.26 15.45 2.32
C VAL A 228 -22.39 14.69 3.63
N PRO A 229 -21.91 13.44 3.72
CA PRO A 229 -22.05 12.62 4.92
C PRO A 229 -21.47 13.29 6.16
N PRO A 230 -22.16 13.35 7.30
CA PRO A 230 -21.63 13.94 8.53
C PRO A 230 -20.53 13.10 9.20
N ALA A 231 -20.42 11.83 8.82
CA ALA A 231 -19.37 10.91 9.23
C ALA A 231 -19.03 9.96 8.09
N VAL A 232 -17.77 9.68 7.90
CA VAL A 232 -17.29 8.77 6.86
C VAL A 232 -16.95 7.43 7.49
N ALA A 233 -17.70 6.38 7.12
CA ALA A 233 -17.37 5.01 7.48
C ALA A 233 -16.28 4.48 6.54
N LYS A 234 -15.27 3.79 7.08
CA LYS A 234 -14.23 3.16 6.25
C LYS A 234 -14.83 2.12 5.31
N ARG A 235 -14.31 2.03 4.09
CA ARG A 235 -14.64 0.96 3.15
C ARG A 235 -14.02 -0.37 3.59
N ILE A 236 -14.77 -1.44 3.50
CA ILE A 236 -14.35 -2.81 3.82
C ILE A 236 -14.74 -3.70 2.64
N VAL A 237 -13.78 -4.44 2.10
CA VAL A 237 -14.03 -5.53 1.15
C VAL A 237 -14.48 -6.74 1.95
N GLU A 238 -15.73 -7.15 1.77
CA GLU A 238 -16.29 -8.29 2.51
C GLU A 238 -15.77 -9.62 1.97
N ASP A 239 -15.74 -9.78 0.65
CA ASP A 239 -15.26 -10.99 -0.03
C ASP A 239 -13.76 -10.89 -0.37
N VAL A 240 -12.90 -11.15 0.62
CA VAL A 240 -11.45 -11.19 0.39
C VAL A 240 -10.99 -12.42 -0.39
N GLU A 241 -11.83 -13.45 -0.50
CA GLU A 241 -11.55 -14.67 -1.27
C GLU A 241 -11.47 -14.38 -2.77
N ASN A 242 -12.45 -13.64 -3.29
CA ASN A 242 -12.58 -13.38 -4.72
C ASN A 242 -12.09 -12.00 -5.16
N VAL A 243 -11.71 -11.14 -4.22
CA VAL A 243 -11.15 -9.83 -4.55
C VAL A 243 -9.91 -9.96 -5.44
N PHE A 244 -9.70 -8.97 -6.29
CA PHE A 244 -8.52 -8.92 -7.16
C PHE A 244 -7.22 -9.08 -6.37
N TYR A 245 -6.33 -9.95 -6.87
CA TYR A 245 -4.98 -10.15 -6.35
C TYR A 245 -3.96 -10.16 -7.49
N PRO A 246 -2.84 -9.41 -7.40
CA PRO A 246 -1.88 -9.29 -8.50
C PRO A 246 -0.99 -10.56 -8.58
N THR A 247 -1.38 -11.52 -9.40
CA THR A 247 -0.57 -12.73 -9.66
C THR A 247 0.52 -12.51 -10.71
N LYS A 248 0.53 -11.34 -11.35
CA LYS A 248 1.53 -10.91 -12.32
C LYS A 248 2.11 -9.54 -11.93
N PRO A 249 2.70 -9.42 -10.73
CA PRO A 249 3.24 -8.14 -10.27
C PRO A 249 4.47 -7.74 -11.07
N VAL A 250 4.77 -6.45 -11.10
CA VAL A 250 6.02 -5.93 -11.67
C VAL A 250 7.21 -6.49 -10.89
N VAL A 251 8.19 -7.02 -11.60
CA VAL A 251 9.42 -7.58 -11.03
C VAL A 251 10.53 -6.54 -11.12
N PRO A 252 11.09 -6.08 -9.98
CA PRO A 252 12.12 -5.05 -9.95
C PRO A 252 13.42 -5.46 -10.65
N PHE A 253 14.15 -4.48 -11.20
CA PHE A 253 15.51 -4.67 -11.70
C PHE A 253 16.59 -4.53 -10.62
N LEU A 254 16.20 -4.07 -9.45
CA LEU A 254 17.08 -3.88 -8.30
C LEU A 254 16.67 -4.79 -7.15
N ASP A 255 17.63 -5.10 -6.29
CA ASP A 255 17.33 -5.69 -4.99
C ASP A 255 16.44 -4.73 -4.19
N ILE A 256 15.29 -5.21 -3.77
CA ILE A 256 14.32 -4.47 -2.95
C ILE A 256 14.24 -5.08 -1.55
N VAL A 257 13.56 -4.40 -0.62
CA VAL A 257 13.46 -4.87 0.78
C VAL A 257 12.79 -6.25 0.89
N HIS A 258 11.76 -6.48 0.06
CA HIS A 258 11.01 -7.75 0.04
C HIS A 258 10.90 -8.29 -1.40
N ASP A 259 12.00 -8.84 -1.90
CA ASP A 259 12.09 -9.41 -3.25
C ASP A 259 11.59 -10.86 -3.28
N ARG A 260 10.28 -11.03 -3.19
CA ARG A 260 9.61 -12.33 -3.06
C ARG A 260 8.13 -12.28 -3.42
N ALA A 261 7.54 -13.45 -3.69
CA ALA A 261 6.10 -13.59 -3.80
C ALA A 261 5.46 -13.41 -2.41
N VAL A 262 4.48 -12.54 -2.31
CA VAL A 262 3.75 -12.30 -1.05
C VAL A 262 2.38 -12.97 -1.15
N LEU A 263 1.94 -13.67 -0.12
CA LEU A 263 0.58 -14.20 0.02
C LEU A 263 -0.09 -13.52 1.22
N GLU A 264 -1.07 -12.67 0.95
CA GLU A 264 -1.91 -12.09 1.99
C GLU A 264 -2.89 -13.13 2.49
N LEU A 265 -2.63 -13.71 3.68
CA LEU A 265 -3.43 -14.79 4.27
C LEU A 265 -4.82 -14.30 4.65
N PHE A 266 -4.87 -13.17 5.32
CA PHE A 266 -6.08 -12.53 5.83
C PHE A 266 -5.85 -11.06 6.14
N ARG A 267 -6.92 -10.32 6.28
CA ARG A 267 -6.95 -8.93 6.74
C ARG A 267 -7.53 -8.84 8.14
N GLY A 268 -7.06 -7.88 8.92
CA GLY A 268 -7.52 -7.63 10.27
C GLY A 268 -6.70 -8.34 11.34
N CYS A 269 -7.01 -8.03 12.61
CA CYS A 269 -6.42 -8.66 13.79
C CYS A 269 -7.37 -8.52 14.97
N THR A 270 -7.57 -9.61 15.73
CA THR A 270 -8.45 -9.64 16.92
C THR A 270 -7.71 -9.43 18.24
N ARG A 271 -6.37 -9.32 18.24
CA ARG A 271 -5.55 -9.35 19.46
C ARG A 271 -5.75 -8.14 20.38
N GLY A 272 -6.01 -6.96 19.85
CA GLY A 272 -6.33 -5.78 20.64
C GLY A 272 -5.19 -5.21 21.47
N CYS A 273 -3.94 -5.35 21.02
CA CYS A 273 -2.79 -4.68 21.62
C CYS A 273 -3.02 -3.16 21.64
N ARG A 274 -2.91 -2.51 22.82
CA ARG A 274 -3.32 -1.10 23.01
C ARG A 274 -2.49 -0.08 22.26
N PHE A 275 -1.27 -0.44 21.88
CA PHE A 275 -0.37 0.41 21.09
C PHE A 275 -0.53 0.25 19.58
N CYS A 276 -1.30 -0.75 19.11
CA CYS A 276 -1.34 -1.15 17.71
C CYS A 276 -2.52 -0.53 16.98
N GLN A 277 -2.24 0.48 16.13
CA GLN A 277 -3.23 1.11 15.26
C GLN A 277 -3.77 0.09 14.23
N ALA A 278 -2.91 -0.73 13.61
CA ALA A 278 -3.29 -1.71 12.60
C ALA A 278 -4.34 -2.70 13.09
N GLY A 279 -4.28 -3.11 14.38
CA GLY A 279 -5.27 -3.98 15.01
C GLY A 279 -6.67 -3.36 15.10
N MET A 280 -6.82 -2.04 14.91
CA MET A 280 -8.10 -1.34 14.87
C MET A 280 -8.53 -1.03 13.45
N LEU A 281 -7.60 -0.56 12.60
CA LEU A 281 -7.92 -0.09 11.25
C LEU A 281 -8.40 -1.20 10.32
N TYR A 282 -7.83 -2.42 10.41
CA TYR A 282 -8.08 -3.51 9.46
C TYR A 282 -9.15 -4.51 9.90
N ARG A 283 -9.87 -4.26 10.99
CA ARG A 283 -11.03 -5.08 11.39
C ARG A 283 -12.17 -4.95 10.39
N PRO A 284 -12.99 -6.04 10.21
CA PRO A 284 -12.92 -7.36 10.83
C PRO A 284 -11.83 -8.29 10.25
N VAL A 285 -11.62 -9.45 10.89
CA VAL A 285 -10.76 -10.50 10.31
C VAL A 285 -11.52 -11.20 9.19
N ARG A 286 -10.86 -11.34 8.04
CA ARG A 286 -11.38 -12.02 6.84
C ARG A 286 -10.25 -12.81 6.20
N GLU A 287 -10.38 -14.13 6.17
CA GLU A 287 -9.37 -15.08 5.71
C GLU A 287 -9.63 -15.54 4.28
N LYS A 288 -8.57 -15.82 3.52
CA LYS A 288 -8.62 -16.55 2.24
C LYS A 288 -8.49 -18.05 2.52
N THR A 289 -9.06 -18.89 1.66
CA THR A 289 -8.91 -20.35 1.78
C THR A 289 -7.50 -20.80 1.38
N PRO A 290 -7.01 -21.96 1.90
CA PRO A 290 -5.73 -22.53 1.50
C PRO A 290 -5.65 -22.80 -0.01
N GLU A 291 -6.75 -23.23 -0.64
CA GLU A 291 -6.85 -23.49 -2.07
C GLU A 291 -6.64 -22.23 -2.88
N ARG A 292 -7.28 -21.12 -2.48
CA ARG A 292 -7.10 -19.82 -3.12
C ARG A 292 -5.67 -19.33 -3.00
N LEU A 293 -5.10 -19.44 -1.81
CA LEU A 293 -3.71 -19.04 -1.54
C LEU A 293 -2.71 -19.88 -2.34
N LEU A 294 -2.92 -21.20 -2.45
CA LEU A 294 -2.10 -22.07 -3.29
C LEU A 294 -2.18 -21.67 -4.76
N GLN A 295 -3.39 -21.37 -5.27
CA GLN A 295 -3.53 -20.92 -6.66
C GLN A 295 -2.81 -19.60 -6.91
N ILE A 296 -2.95 -18.61 -6.01
CA ILE A 296 -2.22 -17.35 -6.08
C ILE A 296 -0.71 -17.59 -6.07
N ALA A 297 -0.20 -18.50 -5.22
CA ALA A 297 1.21 -18.84 -5.15
C ALA A 297 1.73 -19.41 -6.48
N LYS A 298 1.00 -20.38 -7.05
CA LYS A 298 1.35 -21.02 -8.34
C LYS A 298 1.44 -19.99 -9.46
N ASP A 299 0.41 -19.17 -9.59
CA ASP A 299 0.33 -18.15 -10.64
C ASP A 299 1.42 -17.08 -10.46
N THR A 300 1.66 -16.64 -9.22
CA THR A 300 2.68 -15.63 -8.95
C THR A 300 4.08 -16.15 -9.25
N ILE A 301 4.43 -17.35 -8.78
CA ILE A 301 5.74 -17.96 -9.06
C ILE A 301 5.94 -18.17 -10.58
N ALA A 302 4.91 -18.65 -11.27
CA ALA A 302 5.00 -18.85 -12.72
C ALA A 302 5.20 -17.54 -13.50
N ASN A 303 4.61 -16.43 -13.04
CA ASN A 303 4.67 -15.14 -13.71
C ASN A 303 5.88 -14.27 -13.30
N THR A 304 6.61 -14.62 -12.23
CA THR A 304 7.70 -13.79 -11.71
C THR A 304 9.03 -14.49 -11.63
N GLY A 305 9.03 -15.82 -11.46
CA GLY A 305 10.25 -16.59 -11.21
C GLY A 305 10.83 -16.44 -9.80
N TYR A 306 10.09 -15.86 -8.84
CA TYR A 306 10.54 -15.77 -7.46
C TYR A 306 10.80 -17.15 -6.86
N ASN A 307 11.79 -17.24 -5.99
CA ASN A 307 12.20 -18.47 -5.28
C ASN A 307 11.85 -18.44 -3.77
N GLU A 308 11.10 -17.44 -3.35
CA GLU A 308 10.60 -17.31 -1.98
C GLU A 308 9.12 -16.87 -1.98
N ILE A 309 8.33 -17.50 -1.10
CA ILE A 309 6.94 -17.13 -0.80
C ILE A 309 6.88 -16.65 0.65
N SER A 310 6.34 -15.45 0.88
CA SER A 310 6.13 -14.88 2.21
C SER A 310 4.65 -14.90 2.57
N LEU A 311 4.30 -15.53 3.69
CA LEU A 311 2.95 -15.60 4.21
C LEU A 311 2.64 -14.36 5.06
N MET A 312 2.01 -13.35 4.46
CA MET A 312 1.82 -12.04 5.06
C MET A 312 0.47 -11.90 5.76
N SER A 313 0.51 -11.41 6.98
CA SER A 313 -0.63 -10.91 7.74
C SER A 313 -0.16 -10.08 8.93
N LEU A 314 -1.08 -9.55 9.73
CA LEU A 314 -0.76 -8.89 11.00
C LEU A 314 -0.36 -9.89 12.11
N SER A 315 -0.68 -11.18 11.94
CA SER A 315 -0.36 -12.27 12.89
C SER A 315 -0.48 -13.62 12.19
N SER A 316 0.54 -14.02 11.43
CA SER A 316 0.46 -15.19 10.54
C SER A 316 0.13 -16.49 11.26
N ALA A 317 0.56 -16.62 12.52
CA ALA A 317 0.24 -17.79 13.35
C ALA A 317 -1.23 -17.88 13.79
N ASP A 318 -2.01 -16.80 13.62
CA ASP A 318 -3.44 -16.76 13.93
C ASP A 318 -4.32 -17.18 12.74
N TYR A 319 -3.73 -17.46 11.57
CA TYR A 319 -4.48 -17.98 10.43
C TYR A 319 -5.04 -19.36 10.74
N SER A 320 -6.36 -19.52 10.63
CA SER A 320 -7.08 -20.70 11.12
C SER A 320 -6.64 -22.02 10.48
N LYS A 321 -6.15 -21.97 9.23
CA LYS A 321 -5.73 -23.14 8.45
C LYS A 321 -4.23 -23.12 8.11
N LEU A 322 -3.40 -22.52 8.96
CA LEU A 322 -1.95 -22.40 8.70
C LEU A 322 -1.25 -23.75 8.47
N PRO A 323 -1.48 -24.82 9.27
CA PRO A 323 -0.84 -26.10 9.04
C PRO A 323 -1.18 -26.71 7.68
N GLU A 324 -2.46 -26.66 7.29
CA GLU A 324 -2.96 -27.16 6.01
C GLU A 324 -2.32 -26.41 4.83
N LEU A 325 -2.32 -25.07 4.87
CA LEU A 325 -1.70 -24.25 3.83
C LEU A 325 -0.20 -24.55 3.69
N VAL A 326 0.52 -24.65 4.81
CA VAL A 326 1.95 -24.96 4.79
C VAL A 326 2.20 -26.32 4.14
N ASP A 327 1.41 -27.35 4.49
CA ASP A 327 1.55 -28.67 3.89
C ASP A 327 1.29 -28.65 2.37
N MET A 328 0.26 -27.94 1.91
CA MET A 328 -0.05 -27.78 0.49
C MET A 328 1.07 -27.03 -0.27
N LEU A 329 1.61 -25.97 0.29
CA LEU A 329 2.72 -25.20 -0.33
C LEU A 329 4.00 -26.02 -0.38
N MET A 330 4.33 -26.74 0.71
CA MET A 330 5.54 -27.58 0.75
C MET A 330 5.47 -28.73 -0.24
N GLU A 331 4.31 -29.36 -0.44
CA GLU A 331 4.13 -30.42 -1.44
C GLU A 331 4.22 -29.86 -2.88
N GLU A 332 3.58 -28.73 -3.17
CA GLU A 332 3.58 -28.13 -4.51
C GLU A 332 4.98 -27.66 -4.95
N PHE A 333 5.76 -27.11 -4.00
CA PHE A 333 7.02 -26.43 -4.34
C PHE A 333 8.28 -27.21 -3.95
N LYS A 334 8.16 -28.43 -3.41
CA LYS A 334 9.30 -29.24 -2.94
C LYS A 334 10.40 -29.44 -4.00
N ASP A 335 10.01 -29.66 -5.24
CA ASP A 335 10.93 -29.93 -6.35
C ASP A 335 11.37 -28.64 -7.08
N LYS A 336 10.75 -27.51 -6.75
CA LYS A 336 10.98 -26.21 -7.42
C LYS A 336 11.97 -25.32 -6.67
N GLN A 337 12.50 -25.76 -5.53
CA GLN A 337 13.42 -25.00 -4.66
C GLN A 337 12.86 -23.62 -4.25
N VAL A 338 11.55 -23.52 -4.09
CA VAL A 338 10.87 -22.32 -3.59
C VAL A 338 10.73 -22.41 -2.08
N SER A 339 11.29 -21.45 -1.36
CA SER A 339 11.21 -21.39 0.11
C SER A 339 9.93 -20.70 0.57
N VAL A 340 9.44 -21.08 1.76
CA VAL A 340 8.31 -20.42 2.41
C VAL A 340 8.82 -19.69 3.66
N SER A 341 8.43 -18.43 3.83
CA SER A 341 8.76 -17.64 5.02
C SER A 341 7.50 -17.21 5.78
N LEU A 342 7.62 -17.18 7.10
CA LEU A 342 6.57 -16.82 8.04
C LEU A 342 6.97 -15.55 8.81
N PRO A 343 6.77 -14.36 8.26
CA PRO A 343 6.95 -13.14 9.03
C PRO A 343 5.81 -12.99 10.06
N SER A 344 5.99 -12.13 11.05
CA SER A 344 4.94 -11.79 12.03
C SER A 344 4.47 -12.97 12.90
N LEU A 345 5.40 -13.80 13.35
CA LEU A 345 5.11 -14.85 14.31
C LEU A 345 4.92 -14.27 15.71
N ARG A 346 3.81 -14.61 16.33
CA ARG A 346 3.57 -14.30 17.74
C ARG A 346 4.17 -15.41 18.63
N ILE A 347 4.65 -15.00 19.80
CA ILE A 347 5.30 -15.91 20.77
C ILE A 347 4.32 -16.93 21.32
N ASP A 348 3.11 -16.48 21.68
CA ASP A 348 2.04 -17.28 22.29
C ASP A 348 1.38 -18.29 21.34
N SER A 349 1.54 -18.11 20.04
CA SER A 349 1.02 -19.02 19.00
C SER A 349 2.12 -19.65 18.13
N PHE A 350 3.38 -19.56 18.58
CA PHE A 350 4.51 -20.13 17.86
C PHE A 350 4.49 -21.66 17.84
N SER A 351 4.44 -22.27 16.65
CA SER A 351 4.56 -23.69 16.43
C SER A 351 5.93 -24.06 15.87
N ILE A 352 6.72 -24.77 16.68
CA ILE A 352 8.04 -25.25 16.27
C ILE A 352 7.96 -26.27 15.12
N ASP A 353 6.88 -27.03 15.05
CA ASP A 353 6.70 -28.05 14.00
C ASP A 353 6.45 -27.38 12.64
N ILE A 354 5.65 -26.30 12.61
CA ILE A 354 5.46 -25.50 11.39
C ILE A 354 6.77 -24.84 11.00
N ALA A 355 7.49 -24.23 11.95
CA ALA A 355 8.77 -23.60 11.68
C ALA A 355 9.79 -24.60 11.08
N LYS A 356 9.86 -25.84 11.59
CA LYS A 356 10.71 -26.90 11.03
C LYS A 356 10.31 -27.31 9.62
N LYS A 357 9.00 -27.39 9.33
CA LYS A 357 8.51 -27.71 7.98
C LYS A 357 8.98 -26.68 6.95
N VAL A 358 8.75 -25.39 7.20
CA VAL A 358 9.11 -24.32 6.25
C VAL A 358 10.63 -24.17 6.06
N GLN A 359 11.44 -24.66 7.00
CA GLN A 359 12.90 -24.61 6.91
C GLN A 359 13.55 -25.71 6.04
N GLN A 360 12.78 -26.67 5.56
CA GLN A 360 13.35 -27.79 4.78
C GLN A 360 14.06 -27.31 3.50
N VAL A 361 13.62 -26.22 2.90
CA VAL A 361 14.26 -25.63 1.71
C VAL A 361 15.33 -24.62 2.12
N ARG A 362 15.03 -23.68 3.01
CA ARG A 362 15.95 -22.62 3.46
C ARG A 362 15.67 -22.23 4.89
N LYS A 363 16.73 -22.16 5.73
CA LYS A 363 16.62 -21.61 7.08
C LYS A 363 16.37 -20.10 7.02
N SER A 364 15.32 -19.64 7.69
CA SER A 364 15.06 -18.22 7.94
C SER A 364 15.24 -17.91 9.43
N GLY A 365 15.57 -16.65 9.74
CA GLY A 365 15.60 -16.17 11.12
C GLY A 365 14.20 -16.17 11.75
N LEU A 366 14.14 -16.28 13.07
CA LEU A 366 12.92 -16.06 13.85
C LEU A 366 13.02 -14.73 14.58
N THR A 367 11.94 -13.96 14.56
CA THR A 367 11.85 -12.71 15.32
C THR A 367 10.66 -12.79 16.26
N PHE A 368 10.94 -12.61 17.56
CA PHE A 368 9.92 -12.59 18.60
C PHE A 368 9.86 -11.22 19.27
N ALA A 369 8.67 -10.66 19.40
CA ALA A 369 8.42 -9.35 19.96
C ALA A 369 7.53 -9.43 21.22
N PRO A 370 8.11 -9.53 22.43
CA PRO A 370 7.37 -9.47 23.70
C PRO A 370 6.85 -8.06 24.00
N GLU A 371 7.39 -7.03 23.36
CA GLU A 371 7.08 -5.59 23.45
C GLU A 371 7.44 -4.95 24.80
N ALA A 372 7.46 -5.72 25.89
CA ALA A 372 7.84 -5.22 27.21
C ALA A 372 8.55 -6.30 28.04
N GLY A 373 9.53 -5.90 28.85
CA GLY A 373 10.38 -6.80 29.64
C GLY A 373 9.66 -7.43 30.84
N THR A 374 8.62 -6.81 31.39
CA THR A 374 7.91 -7.32 32.57
C THR A 374 6.51 -7.80 32.23
N GLN A 375 6.02 -8.84 32.94
CA GLN A 375 4.66 -9.34 32.77
C GLN A 375 3.62 -8.24 32.99
N ARG A 376 3.78 -7.44 34.07
CA ARG A 376 2.89 -6.31 34.34
C ARG A 376 2.74 -5.34 33.15
N MET A 377 3.84 -5.01 32.49
CA MET A 377 3.78 -4.11 31.32
C MET A 377 3.15 -4.79 30.12
N ARG A 378 3.41 -6.08 29.88
CA ARG A 378 2.74 -6.83 28.80
C ARG A 378 1.23 -6.86 29.02
N ASP A 379 0.78 -7.05 30.28
CA ASP A 379 -0.65 -7.02 30.62
C ASP A 379 -1.25 -5.61 30.42
N VAL A 380 -0.52 -4.56 30.85
CA VAL A 380 -0.96 -3.17 30.66
C VAL A 380 -1.17 -2.83 29.19
N ILE A 381 -0.26 -3.24 28.31
CA ILE A 381 -0.39 -3.00 26.85
C ILE A 381 -1.27 -4.02 26.14
N ASN A 382 -1.86 -4.98 26.86
CA ASN A 382 -2.68 -6.06 26.33
C ASN A 382 -1.96 -6.89 25.25
N LYS A 383 -0.68 -7.24 25.49
CA LYS A 383 0.10 -8.04 24.52
C LYS A 383 -0.30 -9.51 24.56
N GLY A 384 -0.73 -10.05 25.72
CA GLY A 384 -1.18 -11.42 25.88
C GLY A 384 -0.06 -12.48 25.71
N VAL A 385 1.17 -12.13 26.09
CA VAL A 385 2.35 -13.02 26.06
C VAL A 385 2.87 -13.17 27.49
N SER A 386 2.94 -14.40 28.00
CA SER A 386 3.51 -14.69 29.30
C SER A 386 5.04 -14.84 29.25
N GLU A 387 5.67 -14.87 30.42
CA GLU A 387 7.11 -15.17 30.53
C GLU A 387 7.39 -16.60 30.11
N GLU A 388 6.50 -17.51 30.47
CA GLU A 388 6.57 -18.94 30.12
C GLU A 388 6.50 -19.13 28.60
N ASP A 389 5.60 -18.41 27.90
CA ASP A 389 5.51 -18.47 26.42
C ASP A 389 6.84 -18.03 25.78
N LEU A 390 7.42 -16.92 26.25
CA LEU A 390 8.68 -16.41 25.74
C LEU A 390 9.82 -17.41 25.93
N LEU A 391 9.97 -17.94 27.15
CA LEU A 391 11.01 -18.90 27.48
C LEU A 391 10.82 -20.22 26.70
N ALA A 392 9.59 -20.68 26.57
CA ALA A 392 9.27 -21.90 25.81
C ALA A 392 9.59 -21.71 24.32
N ALA A 393 9.17 -20.60 23.70
CA ALA A 393 9.43 -20.32 22.30
C ALA A 393 10.93 -20.22 22.00
N CYS A 394 11.68 -19.47 22.81
CA CYS A 394 13.14 -19.34 22.66
C CYS A 394 13.86 -20.67 22.87
N THR A 395 13.49 -21.43 23.93
CA THR A 395 14.09 -22.73 24.23
C THR A 395 13.87 -23.71 23.09
N ASN A 396 12.64 -23.78 22.55
CA ASN A 396 12.31 -24.65 21.45
C ASN A 396 13.04 -24.27 20.15
N ALA A 397 13.15 -22.96 19.88
CA ALA A 397 13.91 -22.46 18.75
C ALA A 397 15.40 -22.87 18.84
N PHE A 398 16.09 -22.58 19.96
CA PHE A 398 17.49 -22.95 20.15
C PHE A 398 17.72 -24.47 20.12
N LYS A 399 16.88 -25.27 20.77
CA LYS A 399 16.97 -26.73 20.70
C LYS A 399 16.78 -27.30 19.29
N SER A 400 16.13 -26.53 18.41
CA SER A 400 15.89 -26.91 17.01
C SER A 400 16.93 -26.32 16.05
N GLY A 401 18.00 -25.70 16.60
CA GLY A 401 19.16 -25.24 15.84
C GLY A 401 19.03 -23.83 15.25
N TRP A 402 18.14 -23.00 15.79
CA TRP A 402 18.20 -21.55 15.58
C TRP A 402 19.26 -20.98 16.51
N ASN A 403 20.04 -19.99 16.04
CA ASN A 403 21.11 -19.33 16.76
C ASN A 403 20.76 -17.88 17.05
#